data_7b6ad5ea401aeeb5420a3870c6405ef8
#
_entry.id   7b6ad5ea401aeeb5420a3870c6405ef8
#
_cell.length_a   1.000
_cell.length_b   1.000
_cell.length_c   1.000
_cell.angle_alpha   90.00
_cell.angle_beta   90.00
_cell.angle_gamma   90.00
#
_symmetry.space_group_name_H-M   'P 1'
#
loop_
_entity.id
_entity.type
_entity.pdbx_description
1 polymer ?
#
loop_
_entity_poly.entity_id
_entity_poly.type
_entity_poly.pdbx_seq_one_letter_code
_entity_poly.pdbx_strand_id
1 'polypeptide(L)'
;MNIFKILTLFATSFVATSFANAQDLMAREATSDFQLKSSNTVKIIEQYQKKEELAKISNIYGNVWSNAGVNVYKGMAKPEKLVIDLRDFSMPIKSRILTSNYGYRQRFHRNHYGLDIKGYTGDTIYAVFSGKVRVRKYDSGGFGYYIVIRHNNGLETVYGHLSKQLVIENQEVKSGQPIGLCGNTGRSFGSHLHFETRVLGETINPALLFNIEEQDVTGDFYTYRSNSTKAMPIATPIESNNVQKNEEVADHDNREILDTHEKNTNSVASSSKTKNKSQKHKVKQGENPSSIAKKYHMTVNELCRLNSGLDPTRLQPGQTIIVKK
;
A
#
# COMPACT_ATOMS: atom_id res chain seq x y z
N MET A 1 16.14 66.37 45.25
CA MET A 1 15.59 65.62 44.09
C MET A 1 14.43 64.76 44.60
N ASN A 2 13.22 65.08 44.18
CA ASN A 2 11.97 64.65 44.82
C ASN A 2 11.68 63.14 44.66
N ILE A 3 11.54 62.45 45.78
CA ILE A 3 11.16 61.05 45.88
C ILE A 3 9.86 60.72 45.06
N PHE A 4 8.97 61.70 44.94
CA PHE A 4 7.77 61.62 44.12
C PHE A 4 8.03 61.43 42.62
N LYS A 5 9.11 61.99 42.05
CA LYS A 5 9.48 61.85 40.63
C LYS A 5 10.06 60.43 40.33
N ILE A 6 10.70 59.85 41.33
CA ILE A 6 11.24 58.45 41.20
C ILE A 6 10.13 57.41 41.25
N LEU A 7 9.12 57.60 42.14
CA LEU A 7 7.97 56.68 42.24
C LEU A 7 7.09 56.71 40.98
N THR A 8 6.89 57.88 40.34
CA THR A 8 6.12 57.97 39.09
C THR A 8 6.85 57.38 37.91
N LEU A 9 8.21 57.47 37.87
CA LEU A 9 8.98 56.77 36.79
C LEU A 9 8.95 55.24 36.89
N PHE A 10 8.98 54.71 38.10
CA PHE A 10 8.87 53.24 38.32
C PHE A 10 7.45 52.72 38.03
N ALA A 11 6.41 53.45 38.38
CA ALA A 11 5.04 53.07 38.11
C ALA A 11 4.71 53.07 36.61
N THR A 12 5.20 54.05 35.84
CA THR A 12 5.00 54.10 34.38
C THR A 12 5.80 53.01 33.65
N SER A 13 7.01 52.68 34.12
CA SER A 13 7.80 51.61 33.55
C SER A 13 7.15 50.24 33.78
N PHE A 14 6.60 49.99 34.96
CA PHE A 14 5.93 48.70 35.29
C PHE A 14 4.62 48.52 34.52
N VAL A 15 3.84 49.56 34.32
CA VAL A 15 2.62 49.51 33.51
C VAL A 15 2.94 49.32 32.05
N ALA A 16 3.98 49.97 31.50
CA ALA A 16 4.38 49.77 30.10
C ALA A 16 4.90 48.37 29.81
N THR A 17 5.66 47.73 30.70
CA THR A 17 6.11 46.35 30.56
C THR A 17 4.97 45.35 30.69
N SER A 18 3.99 45.58 31.53
CA SER A 18 2.80 44.76 31.66
C SER A 18 1.91 44.79 30.41
N PHE A 19 1.76 45.98 29.79
CA PHE A 19 1.02 46.13 28.54
C PHE A 19 1.73 45.44 27.34
N ALA A 20 3.06 45.58 27.25
CA ALA A 20 3.84 44.91 26.21
C ALA A 20 3.76 43.39 26.31
N ASN A 21 3.82 42.85 27.53
CA ASN A 21 3.67 41.39 27.75
C ASN A 21 2.24 40.90 27.44
N ALA A 22 1.20 41.69 27.74
CA ALA A 22 -0.17 41.33 27.40
C ALA A 22 -0.44 41.33 25.88
N GLN A 23 0.15 42.32 25.15
CA GLN A 23 0.06 42.36 23.70
C GLN A 23 0.80 41.19 23.03
N ASP A 24 1.99 40.81 23.54
CA ASP A 24 2.74 39.66 23.03
C ASP A 24 1.98 38.30 23.31
N LEU A 25 1.34 38.20 24.47
CA LEU A 25 0.51 37.04 24.81
C LEU A 25 -0.71 36.93 23.89
N MET A 26 -1.44 38.04 23.65
CA MET A 26 -2.58 38.06 22.73
C MET A 26 -2.17 37.77 21.28
N ALA A 27 -1.00 38.25 20.83
CA ALA A 27 -0.47 37.99 19.53
C ALA A 27 -0.10 36.48 19.36
N ARG A 28 0.44 35.85 20.40
CA ARG A 28 0.73 34.40 20.41
C ARG A 28 -0.53 33.55 20.43
N GLU A 29 -1.55 33.92 21.18
CA GLU A 29 -2.84 33.22 21.16
C GLU A 29 -3.52 33.38 19.80
N ALA A 30 -3.55 34.56 19.21
CA ALA A 30 -4.12 34.80 17.89
C ALA A 30 -3.40 34.01 16.79
N THR A 31 -2.06 33.90 16.85
CA THR A 31 -1.28 33.06 15.90
C THR A 31 -1.48 31.58 16.11
N SER A 32 -1.61 31.10 17.35
CA SER A 32 -1.90 29.71 17.66
C SER A 32 -3.29 29.28 17.18
N ASP A 33 -4.30 30.13 17.40
CA ASP A 33 -5.67 29.91 16.91
C ASP A 33 -5.77 29.93 15.39
N PHE A 34 -5.03 30.81 14.73
CA PHE A 34 -4.95 30.86 13.28
C PHE A 34 -4.28 29.62 12.72
N GLN A 35 -3.19 29.18 13.31
CA GLN A 35 -2.48 27.92 12.95
C GLN A 35 -3.39 26.70 13.15
N LEU A 36 -4.13 26.64 14.25
CA LEU A 36 -5.05 25.55 14.56
C LEU A 36 -6.24 25.50 13.56
N LYS A 37 -6.83 26.66 13.25
CA LYS A 37 -7.91 26.79 12.26
C LYS A 37 -7.41 26.45 10.86
N SER A 38 -6.23 26.89 10.47
CA SER A 38 -5.58 26.57 9.21
C SER A 38 -5.33 25.07 9.08
N SER A 39 -4.77 24.41 10.11
CA SER A 39 -4.53 22.98 10.15
C SER A 39 -5.82 22.16 10.02
N ASN A 40 -6.90 22.58 10.69
CA ASN A 40 -8.20 21.92 10.59
C ASN A 40 -8.83 22.10 9.20
N THR A 41 -8.70 23.28 8.61
CA THR A 41 -9.19 23.54 7.25
C THR A 41 -8.47 22.69 6.21
N VAL A 42 -7.14 22.57 6.32
CA VAL A 42 -6.34 21.68 5.43
C VAL A 42 -6.81 20.23 5.56
N LYS A 43 -6.98 19.72 6.78
CA LYS A 43 -7.48 18.37 7.01
C LYS A 43 -8.88 18.13 6.41
N ILE A 44 -9.75 19.13 6.52
CA ILE A 44 -11.11 19.06 5.95
C ILE A 44 -11.02 19.03 4.41
N ILE A 45 -10.21 19.88 3.80
CA ILE A 45 -10.00 19.91 2.35
C ILE A 45 -9.42 18.58 1.86
N GLU A 46 -8.40 18.02 2.54
CA GLU A 46 -7.83 16.72 2.23
C GLU A 46 -8.88 15.60 2.33
N GLN A 47 -9.75 15.63 3.35
CA GLN A 47 -10.84 14.67 3.48
C GLN A 47 -11.86 14.79 2.34
N TYR A 48 -12.21 16.01 1.93
CA TYR A 48 -13.12 16.23 0.81
C TYR A 48 -12.50 15.80 -0.52
N GLN A 49 -11.23 16.12 -0.78
CA GLN A 49 -10.50 15.68 -1.98
C GLN A 49 -10.40 14.16 -2.03
N LYS A 50 -10.05 13.52 -0.92
CA LYS A 50 -10.01 12.06 -0.82
C LYS A 50 -11.39 11.42 -1.04
N LYS A 51 -12.45 12.04 -0.50
CA LYS A 51 -13.83 11.57 -0.71
C LYS A 51 -14.27 11.71 -2.17
N GLU A 52 -13.89 12.80 -2.83
CA GLU A 52 -14.17 13.03 -4.25
C GLU A 52 -13.41 12.06 -5.17
N GLU A 53 -12.13 11.79 -4.84
CA GLU A 53 -11.31 10.80 -5.55
C GLU A 53 -11.85 9.37 -5.37
N LEU A 54 -12.23 9.00 -4.15
CA LEU A 54 -12.90 7.73 -3.86
C LEU A 54 -14.25 7.62 -4.57
N ALA A 55 -15.01 8.72 -4.69
CA ALA A 55 -16.25 8.76 -5.43
C ALA A 55 -16.04 8.55 -6.94
N LYS A 56 -14.98 9.10 -7.53
CA LYS A 56 -14.59 8.86 -8.94
C LYS A 56 -14.21 7.40 -9.18
N ILE A 57 -13.44 6.79 -8.25
CA ILE A 57 -13.04 5.38 -8.32
C ILE A 57 -14.24 4.46 -8.12
N SER A 58 -15.12 4.75 -7.16
CA SER A 58 -16.35 3.98 -6.94
C SER A 58 -17.31 4.06 -8.12
N ASN A 59 -17.27 5.13 -8.89
CA ASN A 59 -18.14 5.35 -10.05
C ASN A 59 -17.84 4.43 -11.24
N ILE A 60 -16.67 3.77 -11.30
CA ILE A 60 -16.39 2.76 -12.34
C ILE A 60 -17.38 1.60 -12.31
N TYR A 61 -17.94 1.30 -11.15
CA TYR A 61 -18.95 0.27 -10.95
C TYR A 61 -20.39 0.79 -11.16
N GLY A 62 -20.57 2.10 -11.35
CA GLY A 62 -21.89 2.74 -11.42
C GLY A 62 -22.75 2.35 -10.22
N ASN A 63 -24.04 2.15 -10.46
CA ASN A 63 -24.99 1.69 -9.44
C ASN A 63 -25.05 0.16 -9.31
N VAL A 64 -24.14 -0.58 -9.96
CA VAL A 64 -24.17 -2.04 -9.94
C VAL A 64 -23.62 -2.55 -8.62
N TRP A 65 -24.52 -2.99 -7.75
CA TRP A 65 -24.21 -3.75 -6.55
C TRP A 65 -25.02 -5.04 -6.59
N SER A 66 -24.35 -6.16 -6.85
CA SER A 66 -25.01 -7.46 -6.94
C SER A 66 -24.17 -8.54 -6.25
N ASN A 67 -24.84 -9.32 -5.44
CA ASN A 67 -24.26 -10.49 -4.78
C ASN A 67 -24.50 -11.80 -5.56
N ALA A 68 -24.98 -11.71 -6.83
CA ALA A 68 -25.29 -12.90 -7.64
C ALA A 68 -24.06 -13.81 -7.87
N GLY A 69 -22.88 -13.25 -7.99
CA GLY A 69 -21.62 -14.00 -8.18
C GLY A 69 -20.45 -13.10 -8.49
N VAL A 70 -19.35 -13.69 -8.96
CA VAL A 70 -18.10 -12.97 -9.23
C VAL A 70 -18.23 -12.05 -10.43
N ASN A 71 -18.86 -12.52 -11.52
CA ASN A 71 -18.90 -11.82 -12.81
C ASN A 71 -20.31 -11.26 -13.11
N VAL A 72 -20.62 -10.11 -12.58
CA VAL A 72 -21.94 -9.42 -12.73
C VAL A 72 -21.89 -8.17 -13.64
N TYR A 73 -20.76 -7.92 -14.30
CA TYR A 73 -20.47 -6.68 -15.04
C TYR A 73 -20.51 -6.86 -16.55
N LYS A 74 -21.21 -7.91 -17.04
CA LYS A 74 -21.31 -8.18 -18.47
C LYS A 74 -21.96 -6.98 -19.19
N GLY A 75 -21.28 -6.47 -20.22
CA GLY A 75 -21.77 -5.32 -21.01
C GLY A 75 -21.46 -3.95 -20.42
N MET A 76 -20.84 -3.85 -19.24
CA MET A 76 -20.38 -2.57 -18.72
C MET A 76 -19.14 -2.08 -19.48
N ALA A 77 -19.11 -0.78 -19.77
CA ALA A 77 -17.91 -0.13 -20.30
C ALA A 77 -16.79 -0.18 -19.25
N LYS A 78 -15.61 -0.56 -19.69
CA LYS A 78 -14.40 -0.59 -18.82
C LYS A 78 -13.63 0.72 -18.98
N PRO A 79 -13.03 1.25 -17.91
CA PRO A 79 -12.16 2.41 -18.03
C PRO A 79 -10.94 2.05 -18.89
N GLU A 80 -10.55 2.93 -19.78
CA GLU A 80 -9.33 2.77 -20.56
C GLU A 80 -8.11 2.63 -19.65
N LYS A 81 -8.08 3.41 -18.58
CA LYS A 81 -7.03 3.44 -17.57
C LYS A 81 -7.63 3.62 -16.18
N LEU A 82 -7.15 2.86 -15.22
CA LEU A 82 -7.44 3.03 -13.80
C LEU A 82 -6.15 2.90 -13.00
N VAL A 83 -5.85 3.88 -12.16
CA VAL A 83 -4.72 3.82 -11.22
C VAL A 83 -5.24 3.28 -9.89
N ILE A 84 -4.70 2.16 -9.46
CA ILE A 84 -5.07 1.46 -8.25
C ILE A 84 -3.99 1.73 -7.20
N ASP A 85 -4.37 2.34 -6.06
CA ASP A 85 -3.49 2.59 -4.93
C ASP A 85 -3.31 1.28 -4.14
N LEU A 86 -2.05 0.84 -3.98
CA LEU A 86 -1.70 -0.40 -3.29
C LEU A 86 -1.10 -0.17 -1.90
N ARG A 87 -0.96 1.07 -1.44
CA ARG A 87 -0.20 1.43 -0.23
C ARG A 87 -0.84 0.95 1.07
N ASP A 88 -2.19 0.94 1.16
CA ASP A 88 -2.92 0.46 2.35
C ASP A 88 -3.28 -1.03 2.20
N PHE A 89 -2.26 -1.85 1.94
CA PHE A 89 -2.44 -3.28 1.72
C PHE A 89 -2.20 -4.12 2.98
N SER A 90 -2.73 -5.33 2.93
CA SER A 90 -2.36 -6.44 3.79
C SER A 90 -2.27 -7.72 2.95
N MET A 91 -1.38 -8.63 3.30
CA MET A 91 -1.32 -9.90 2.58
C MET A 91 -2.53 -10.78 2.89
N PRO A 92 -3.08 -11.50 1.89
CA PRO A 92 -4.29 -12.31 2.08
C PRO A 92 -4.07 -13.51 2.99
N ILE A 93 -2.85 -14.00 3.09
CA ILE A 93 -2.42 -15.11 3.94
C ILE A 93 -0.95 -14.94 4.33
N LYS A 94 -0.53 -15.46 5.46
CA LYS A 94 0.87 -15.37 5.93
C LYS A 94 1.85 -16.27 5.17
N SER A 95 1.36 -17.23 4.40
CA SER A 95 2.19 -18.13 3.60
C SER A 95 2.90 -17.40 2.47
N ARG A 96 4.16 -17.77 2.23
CA ARG A 96 5.03 -17.25 1.17
C ARG A 96 5.15 -18.18 -0.03
N ILE A 97 4.41 -19.30 -0.04
CA ILE A 97 4.58 -20.38 -1.01
C ILE A 97 3.46 -20.33 -2.03
N LEU A 98 3.81 -20.07 -3.29
CA LEU A 98 2.90 -20.24 -4.42
C LEU A 98 2.89 -21.71 -4.86
N THR A 99 1.69 -22.26 -4.99
CA THR A 99 1.49 -23.63 -5.51
C THR A 99 1.04 -23.63 -6.96
N SER A 100 0.45 -22.53 -7.44
CA SER A 100 0.09 -22.37 -8.85
C SER A 100 -0.06 -20.90 -9.25
N ASN A 101 0.47 -20.58 -10.43
CA ASN A 101 0.44 -19.26 -11.01
C ASN A 101 -0.85 -18.97 -11.80
N TYR A 102 -1.10 -17.69 -12.04
CA TYR A 102 -2.09 -17.19 -12.99
C TYR A 102 -1.74 -17.60 -14.43
N GLY A 103 -2.75 -17.88 -15.24
CA GLY A 103 -2.61 -18.17 -16.67
C GLY A 103 -3.10 -19.55 -17.09
N TYR A 104 -2.75 -19.94 -18.32
CA TYR A 104 -3.20 -21.22 -18.87
C TYR A 104 -2.48 -22.40 -18.22
N ARG A 105 -3.27 -23.35 -17.71
CA ARG A 105 -2.78 -24.62 -17.12
C ARG A 105 -2.89 -25.74 -18.11
N GLN A 106 -1.79 -26.09 -18.76
CA GLN A 106 -1.75 -27.13 -19.81
C GLN A 106 -2.28 -28.46 -19.32
N ARG A 107 -1.90 -28.90 -18.12
CA ARG A 107 -2.37 -30.16 -17.52
C ARG A 107 -3.88 -30.26 -17.38
N PHE A 108 -4.57 -29.14 -17.21
CA PHE A 108 -6.02 -29.09 -16.96
C PHE A 108 -6.81 -28.50 -18.13
N HIS A 109 -6.12 -28.11 -19.23
CA HIS A 109 -6.70 -27.50 -20.42
C HIS A 109 -7.62 -26.30 -20.10
N ARG A 110 -7.26 -25.47 -19.12
CA ARG A 110 -8.05 -24.33 -18.68
C ARG A 110 -7.21 -23.19 -18.14
N ASN A 111 -7.76 -21.99 -18.16
CA ASN A 111 -7.17 -20.83 -17.51
C ASN A 111 -7.35 -20.91 -15.99
N HIS A 112 -6.32 -20.42 -15.28
CA HIS A 112 -6.32 -20.10 -13.87
C HIS A 112 -6.38 -18.59 -13.71
N TYR A 113 -7.42 -18.08 -13.09
CA TYR A 113 -7.71 -16.66 -13.02
C TYR A 113 -7.17 -16.00 -11.73
N GLY A 114 -6.35 -16.71 -10.97
CA GLY A 114 -5.76 -16.25 -9.71
C GLY A 114 -4.40 -16.86 -9.43
N LEU A 115 -3.97 -16.70 -8.18
CA LEU A 115 -2.85 -17.42 -7.60
C LEU A 115 -3.38 -18.46 -6.61
N ASP A 116 -2.79 -19.66 -6.58
CA ASP A 116 -3.00 -20.60 -5.49
C ASP A 116 -1.83 -20.48 -4.52
N ILE A 117 -2.12 -20.07 -3.29
CA ILE A 117 -1.15 -19.84 -2.23
C ILE A 117 -1.31 -20.96 -1.20
N LYS A 118 -0.22 -21.69 -0.90
CA LYS A 118 -0.25 -22.77 0.07
C LYS A 118 -0.79 -22.28 1.41
N GLY A 119 -1.71 -23.03 1.99
CA GLY A 119 -2.23 -22.81 3.33
C GLY A 119 -2.68 -24.12 3.93
N TYR A 120 -2.81 -24.13 5.26
CA TYR A 120 -3.41 -25.25 5.97
C TYR A 120 -4.86 -24.92 6.29
N THR A 121 -5.70 -25.94 6.37
CA THR A 121 -7.10 -25.76 6.77
C THR A 121 -7.14 -25.12 8.18
N GLY A 122 -7.80 -23.97 8.27
CA GLY A 122 -7.85 -23.18 9.48
C GLY A 122 -6.95 -21.95 9.52
N ASP A 123 -5.97 -21.84 8.61
CA ASP A 123 -5.14 -20.62 8.49
C ASP A 123 -6.03 -19.41 8.22
N THR A 124 -5.75 -18.31 8.89
CA THR A 124 -6.56 -17.08 8.77
C THR A 124 -6.32 -16.41 7.42
N ILE A 125 -7.41 -16.05 6.76
CA ILE A 125 -7.43 -15.27 5.51
C ILE A 125 -7.86 -13.85 5.84
N TYR A 126 -7.15 -12.88 5.26
CA TYR A 126 -7.30 -11.44 5.54
C TYR A 126 -7.76 -10.68 4.30
N ALA A 127 -8.52 -9.59 4.52
CA ALA A 127 -8.85 -8.64 3.46
C ALA A 127 -7.58 -7.87 3.04
N VAL A 128 -7.28 -7.85 1.75
CA VAL A 128 -6.05 -7.19 1.25
C VAL A 128 -6.10 -5.68 1.30
N PHE A 129 -7.29 -5.08 1.17
CA PHE A 129 -7.55 -3.65 1.32
C PHE A 129 -8.86 -3.42 2.06
N SER A 130 -9.08 -2.19 2.54
CA SER A 130 -10.36 -1.76 3.06
C SER A 130 -11.42 -1.76 1.97
N GLY A 131 -12.67 -2.13 2.29
CA GLY A 131 -13.75 -2.23 1.32
C GLY A 131 -15.02 -2.83 1.90
N LYS A 132 -15.90 -3.34 1.01
CA LYS A 132 -17.19 -3.91 1.38
C LYS A 132 -17.37 -5.30 0.77
N VAL A 133 -17.81 -6.25 1.58
CA VAL A 133 -18.10 -7.63 1.15
C VAL A 133 -19.28 -7.62 0.19
N ARG A 134 -19.03 -7.98 -1.07
CA ARG A 134 -20.07 -8.03 -2.11
C ARG A 134 -20.69 -9.41 -2.22
N VAL A 135 -19.91 -10.48 -2.11
CA VAL A 135 -20.40 -11.86 -2.23
C VAL A 135 -19.86 -12.71 -1.07
N ARG A 136 -20.74 -13.53 -0.51
CA ARG A 136 -20.43 -14.60 0.44
C ARG A 136 -21.25 -15.83 0.07
N LYS A 137 -20.65 -16.76 -0.68
CA LYS A 137 -21.37 -17.91 -1.23
C LYS A 137 -20.59 -19.22 -1.16
N TYR A 138 -21.26 -20.29 -1.58
CA TYR A 138 -20.67 -21.60 -1.82
C TYR A 138 -20.91 -22.01 -3.27
N ASP A 139 -19.84 -22.43 -3.95
CA ASP A 139 -19.85 -22.96 -5.31
C ASP A 139 -19.13 -24.31 -5.32
N SER A 140 -19.90 -25.40 -5.34
CA SER A 140 -19.35 -26.78 -5.28
C SER A 140 -18.50 -27.15 -6.49
N GLY A 141 -18.80 -26.61 -7.67
CA GLY A 141 -18.11 -26.89 -8.93
C GLY A 141 -16.90 -26.00 -9.20
N GLY A 142 -16.67 -24.98 -8.37
CA GLY A 142 -15.62 -23.96 -8.56
C GLY A 142 -14.95 -23.54 -7.26
N PHE A 143 -15.27 -22.36 -6.77
CA PHE A 143 -14.59 -21.70 -5.66
C PHE A 143 -14.76 -22.33 -4.27
N GLY A 144 -15.72 -23.28 -4.07
CA GLY A 144 -16.11 -23.72 -2.74
C GLY A 144 -16.76 -22.60 -1.93
N TYR A 145 -16.48 -22.49 -0.64
CA TYR A 145 -16.79 -21.29 0.11
C TYR A 145 -15.87 -20.18 -0.37
N TYR A 146 -16.49 -19.07 -0.79
CA TYR A 146 -15.73 -17.93 -1.32
C TYR A 146 -16.32 -16.59 -0.89
N ILE A 147 -15.47 -15.58 -0.88
CA ILE A 147 -15.81 -14.21 -0.57
C ILE A 147 -15.32 -13.33 -1.73
N VAL A 148 -16.13 -12.34 -2.11
CA VAL A 148 -15.70 -11.25 -2.99
C VAL A 148 -15.80 -9.94 -2.23
N ILE A 149 -14.71 -9.17 -2.23
CA ILE A 149 -14.67 -7.83 -1.63
C ILE A 149 -14.45 -6.81 -2.73
N ARG A 150 -15.29 -5.77 -2.78
CA ARG A 150 -15.04 -4.58 -3.55
C ARG A 150 -14.32 -3.58 -2.66
N HIS A 151 -13.13 -3.17 -3.08
CA HIS A 151 -12.25 -2.28 -2.34
C HIS A 151 -12.44 -0.82 -2.75
N ASN A 152 -12.06 0.08 -1.84
CA ASN A 152 -12.18 1.52 -2.04
C ASN A 152 -11.25 2.04 -3.15
N ASN A 153 -10.19 1.28 -3.50
CA ASN A 153 -9.26 1.61 -4.59
C ASN A 153 -9.73 1.13 -5.99
N GLY A 154 -10.96 0.62 -6.10
CA GLY A 154 -11.53 0.17 -7.36
C GLY A 154 -11.19 -1.27 -7.76
N LEU A 155 -10.47 -2.00 -6.93
CA LEU A 155 -10.18 -3.43 -7.13
C LEU A 155 -11.29 -4.30 -6.53
N GLU A 156 -11.62 -5.43 -7.14
CA GLU A 156 -12.30 -6.54 -6.47
C GLU A 156 -11.35 -7.69 -6.26
N THR A 157 -11.44 -8.35 -5.11
CA THR A 157 -10.69 -9.57 -4.81
C THR A 157 -11.60 -10.74 -4.49
N VAL A 158 -11.16 -11.94 -4.89
CA VAL A 158 -11.86 -13.20 -4.63
C VAL A 158 -10.97 -14.08 -3.76
N TYR A 159 -11.57 -14.63 -2.71
CA TYR A 159 -10.93 -15.57 -1.77
C TYR A 159 -11.70 -16.87 -1.81
N GLY A 160 -11.13 -17.91 -2.46
CA GLY A 160 -11.75 -19.19 -2.69
C GLY A 160 -11.21 -20.32 -1.83
N HIS A 161 -11.87 -21.47 -1.90
CA HIS A 161 -11.58 -22.74 -1.23
C HIS A 161 -11.58 -22.68 0.30
N LEU A 162 -12.28 -21.68 0.87
CA LEU A 162 -12.33 -21.47 2.31
C LEU A 162 -12.99 -22.64 3.03
N SER A 163 -12.60 -22.90 4.28
CA SER A 163 -13.30 -23.80 5.19
C SER A 163 -14.42 -23.10 5.96
N LYS A 164 -14.23 -21.78 6.22
CA LYS A 164 -15.20 -20.94 6.92
C LYS A 164 -15.10 -19.49 6.44
N GLN A 165 -16.25 -18.85 6.35
CA GLN A 165 -16.39 -17.42 6.08
C GLN A 165 -16.73 -16.70 7.40
N LEU A 166 -15.94 -15.69 7.78
CA LEU A 166 -16.07 -14.97 9.07
C LEU A 166 -16.80 -13.64 8.93
N VAL A 167 -17.19 -13.25 7.73
CA VAL A 167 -17.87 -12.00 7.40
C VAL A 167 -19.21 -12.29 6.72
N ILE A 168 -20.10 -11.29 6.67
CA ILE A 168 -21.39 -11.37 5.99
C ILE A 168 -21.44 -10.43 4.78
N GLU A 169 -22.39 -10.66 3.86
CA GLU A 169 -22.62 -9.76 2.72
C GLU A 169 -22.95 -8.34 3.21
N ASN A 170 -22.48 -7.36 2.48
CA ASN A 170 -22.59 -5.94 2.77
C ASN A 170 -21.81 -5.43 3.99
N GLN A 171 -21.06 -6.29 4.68
CA GLN A 171 -20.17 -5.89 5.76
C GLN A 171 -19.00 -5.06 5.22
N GLU A 172 -18.71 -3.94 5.87
CA GLU A 172 -17.47 -3.21 5.66
C GLU A 172 -16.32 -3.88 6.39
N VAL A 173 -15.18 -3.95 5.73
CA VAL A 173 -13.96 -4.55 6.24
C VAL A 173 -12.77 -3.61 6.06
N LYS A 174 -11.82 -3.70 6.97
CA LYS A 174 -10.56 -2.96 6.90
C LYS A 174 -9.46 -3.85 6.32
N SER A 175 -8.44 -3.25 5.71
CA SER A 175 -7.21 -3.93 5.35
C SER A 175 -6.65 -4.71 6.56
N GLY A 176 -6.26 -5.97 6.35
CA GLY A 176 -5.78 -6.86 7.40
C GLY A 176 -6.86 -7.45 8.33
N GLN A 177 -8.14 -7.16 8.10
CA GLN A 177 -9.20 -7.77 8.90
C GLN A 177 -9.35 -9.26 8.54
N PRO A 178 -9.45 -10.18 9.53
CA PRO A 178 -9.81 -11.58 9.28
C PRO A 178 -11.18 -11.69 8.62
N ILE A 179 -11.25 -12.40 7.47
CA ILE A 179 -12.48 -12.57 6.68
C ILE A 179 -12.89 -14.02 6.50
N GLY A 180 -11.96 -14.96 6.67
CA GLY A 180 -12.23 -16.38 6.48
C GLY A 180 -11.10 -17.25 7.00
N LEU A 181 -11.31 -18.56 6.88
CA LEU A 181 -10.30 -19.56 7.18
C LEU A 181 -9.99 -20.36 5.90
N CYS A 182 -8.72 -20.59 5.63
CA CYS A 182 -8.24 -21.42 4.53
C CYS A 182 -8.85 -22.82 4.62
N GLY A 183 -9.06 -23.46 3.48
CA GLY A 183 -9.66 -24.79 3.42
C GLY A 183 -9.33 -25.53 2.13
N ASN A 184 -10.20 -26.50 1.82
CA ASN A 184 -10.09 -27.36 0.64
C ASN A 184 -11.48 -27.65 0.06
N THR A 185 -12.36 -26.63 0.00
CA THR A 185 -13.73 -26.77 -0.47
C THR A 185 -13.87 -26.45 -1.96
N GLY A 186 -14.95 -26.94 -2.59
CA GLY A 186 -15.17 -26.78 -4.03
C GLY A 186 -14.19 -27.63 -4.86
N ARG A 187 -13.79 -27.13 -6.03
CA ARG A 187 -12.87 -27.84 -6.94
C ARG A 187 -11.41 -27.60 -6.54
N SER A 188 -10.97 -28.23 -5.48
CA SER A 188 -9.62 -28.13 -4.92
C SER A 188 -9.03 -29.53 -4.67
N PHE A 189 -7.72 -29.68 -4.86
CA PHE A 189 -6.98 -30.93 -4.67
C PHE A 189 -6.11 -30.93 -3.40
N GLY A 190 -6.19 -29.91 -2.57
CA GLY A 190 -5.42 -29.78 -1.34
C GLY A 190 -5.65 -28.41 -0.72
N SER A 191 -5.36 -28.26 0.57
CA SER A 191 -5.61 -27.01 1.29
C SER A 191 -4.73 -25.88 0.75
N HIS A 192 -5.38 -24.81 0.25
CA HIS A 192 -4.75 -23.61 -0.27
C HIS A 192 -5.75 -22.45 -0.32
N LEU A 193 -5.27 -21.24 -0.43
CA LEU A 193 -6.07 -20.06 -0.79
C LEU A 193 -6.00 -19.88 -2.30
N HIS A 194 -7.15 -19.92 -2.99
CA HIS A 194 -7.28 -19.39 -4.34
C HIS A 194 -7.59 -17.90 -4.25
N PHE A 195 -6.69 -17.06 -4.78
CA PHE A 195 -6.74 -15.60 -4.67
C PHE A 195 -6.78 -14.93 -6.04
N GLU A 196 -7.83 -14.14 -6.31
CA GLU A 196 -7.95 -13.39 -7.57
C GLU A 196 -8.04 -11.89 -7.32
N THR A 197 -7.57 -11.11 -8.31
CA THR A 197 -7.75 -9.66 -8.42
C THR A 197 -8.51 -9.34 -9.71
N ARG A 198 -9.49 -8.42 -9.62
CA ARG A 198 -10.40 -8.10 -10.73
C ARG A 198 -10.74 -6.62 -10.77
N VAL A 199 -11.00 -6.10 -11.98
CA VAL A 199 -11.63 -4.81 -12.23
C VAL A 199 -12.82 -5.04 -13.15
N LEU A 200 -14.04 -4.67 -12.72
CA LEU A 200 -15.27 -4.90 -13.47
C LEU A 200 -15.40 -6.34 -14.02
N GLY A 201 -15.04 -7.33 -13.19
CA GLY A 201 -15.06 -8.75 -13.52
C GLY A 201 -13.91 -9.24 -14.39
N GLU A 202 -13.11 -8.37 -14.97
CA GLU A 202 -11.89 -8.73 -15.69
C GLU A 202 -10.79 -9.13 -14.71
N THR A 203 -10.19 -10.29 -14.94
CA THR A 203 -9.12 -10.80 -14.06
C THR A 203 -7.80 -10.12 -14.37
N ILE A 204 -7.10 -9.74 -13.33
CA ILE A 204 -5.73 -9.24 -13.38
C ILE A 204 -4.85 -10.31 -12.72
N ASN A 205 -3.67 -10.59 -13.27
CA ASN A 205 -2.72 -11.46 -12.60
C ASN A 205 -2.30 -10.88 -11.25
N PRO A 206 -2.66 -11.52 -10.10
CA PRO A 206 -2.34 -10.94 -8.80
C PRO A 206 -0.83 -10.76 -8.55
N ALA A 207 0.04 -11.51 -9.24
CA ALA A 207 1.49 -11.35 -9.14
C ALA A 207 2.00 -10.01 -9.71
N LEU A 208 1.16 -9.27 -10.47
CA LEU A 208 1.47 -7.91 -10.90
C LEU A 208 1.25 -6.87 -9.80
N LEU A 209 0.50 -7.22 -8.75
CA LEU A 209 0.16 -6.33 -7.63
C LEU A 209 0.86 -6.77 -6.34
N PHE A 210 0.99 -8.08 -6.12
CA PHE A 210 1.47 -8.68 -4.87
C PHE A 210 2.66 -9.59 -5.11
N ASN A 211 3.71 -9.41 -4.33
CA ASN A 211 4.81 -10.34 -4.20
C ASN A 211 4.56 -11.24 -2.99
N ILE A 212 4.04 -12.44 -3.23
CA ILE A 212 3.67 -13.39 -2.17
C ILE A 212 4.90 -13.86 -1.38
N GLU A 213 6.02 -14.05 -2.05
CA GLU A 213 7.26 -14.50 -1.44
C GLU A 213 7.84 -13.45 -0.49
N GLU A 214 7.85 -12.19 -0.90
CA GLU A 214 8.34 -11.07 -0.08
C GLU A 214 7.29 -10.56 0.91
N GLN A 215 6.02 -10.98 0.80
CA GLN A 215 4.88 -10.48 1.59
C GLN A 215 4.70 -8.97 1.46
N ASP A 216 4.80 -8.46 0.23
CA ASP A 216 4.73 -7.04 -0.09
C ASP A 216 3.99 -6.82 -1.42
N VAL A 217 3.70 -5.58 -1.74
CA VAL A 217 3.19 -5.16 -3.05
C VAL A 217 4.35 -4.90 -4.01
N THR A 218 4.08 -5.00 -5.32
CA THR A 218 5.10 -4.79 -6.36
C THR A 218 5.45 -3.30 -6.56
N GLY A 219 4.64 -2.39 -6.03
CA GLY A 219 4.83 -0.95 -6.06
C GLY A 219 3.68 -0.23 -5.37
N ASP A 220 3.77 1.09 -5.21
CA ASP A 220 2.75 1.89 -4.52
C ASP A 220 1.44 2.01 -5.33
N PHE A 221 1.53 1.91 -6.66
CA PHE A 221 0.41 2.04 -7.58
C PHE A 221 0.50 1.00 -8.70
N TYR A 222 -0.65 0.48 -9.10
CA TYR A 222 -0.80 -0.35 -10.28
C TYR A 222 -1.69 0.37 -11.31
N THR A 223 -1.25 0.44 -12.57
CA THR A 223 -2.11 0.97 -13.64
C THR A 223 -2.76 -0.16 -14.41
N TYR A 224 -4.05 -0.34 -14.16
CA TYR A 224 -4.90 -1.18 -15.00
C TYR A 224 -5.18 -0.48 -16.32
N ARG A 225 -5.14 -1.24 -17.43
CA ARG A 225 -5.60 -0.83 -18.77
C ARG A 225 -6.52 -1.93 -19.31
N SER A 226 -7.69 -1.56 -19.78
CA SER A 226 -8.58 -2.53 -20.43
C SER A 226 -7.90 -3.10 -21.68
N ASN A 227 -8.01 -4.41 -21.90
CA ASN A 227 -7.34 -5.15 -22.99
C ASN A 227 -5.81 -5.26 -22.89
N SER A 228 -5.20 -4.94 -21.77
CA SER A 228 -3.77 -5.13 -21.55
C SER A 228 -3.50 -6.38 -20.70
N THR A 229 -3.01 -7.44 -21.32
CA THR A 229 -2.42 -8.57 -20.62
C THR A 229 -0.99 -8.28 -20.14
N LYS A 230 -0.46 -7.10 -20.48
CA LYS A 230 0.87 -6.60 -20.11
C LYS A 230 0.75 -5.23 -19.46
N ALA A 231 0.40 -5.18 -18.18
CA ALA A 231 0.59 -3.95 -17.42
C ALA A 231 1.94 -4.01 -16.71
N MET A 232 2.77 -3.02 -16.94
CA MET A 232 4.01 -2.85 -16.19
C MET A 232 3.72 -2.10 -14.88
N PRO A 233 4.39 -2.42 -13.77
CA PRO A 233 4.38 -1.57 -12.59
C PRO A 233 4.88 -0.17 -12.99
N ILE A 234 4.17 0.88 -12.65
CA ILE A 234 4.64 2.23 -12.96
C ILE A 234 5.64 2.64 -11.89
N ALA A 235 6.91 2.74 -12.29
CA ALA A 235 7.78 3.73 -11.69
C ALA A 235 7.23 5.12 -12.07
N THR A 236 7.16 6.04 -11.11
CA THR A 236 6.66 7.41 -11.21
C THR A 236 6.95 8.11 -12.54
N PRO A 237 6.06 8.97 -13.06
CA PRO A 237 6.28 9.68 -14.30
C PRO A 237 7.49 10.62 -14.16
N ILE A 238 8.54 10.32 -14.90
CA ILE A 238 9.59 11.29 -15.21
C ILE A 238 9.11 12.02 -16.46
N GLU A 239 8.86 13.30 -16.35
CA GLU A 239 8.78 14.18 -17.52
C GLU A 239 10.10 14.10 -18.26
N SER A 240 10.09 13.48 -19.43
CA SER A 240 11.23 13.46 -20.34
C SER A 240 11.09 14.58 -21.34
N ASN A 241 11.90 15.61 -21.18
CA ASN A 241 12.28 16.43 -22.32
C ASN A 241 13.44 15.77 -23.07
N ASN A 242 13.17 15.47 -24.35
CA ASN A 242 14.06 15.28 -25.49
C ASN A 242 15.57 15.06 -25.24
N VAL A 243 16.14 14.01 -25.85
CA VAL A 243 17.17 14.11 -26.89
C VAL A 243 17.30 12.77 -27.65
N GLN A 244 17.53 12.91 -28.92
CA GLN A 244 17.59 11.98 -30.04
C GLN A 244 18.61 10.84 -29.96
N LYS A 245 18.21 9.76 -30.65
CA LYS A 245 18.98 8.79 -31.49
C LYS A 245 20.50 8.70 -31.34
N ASN A 246 21.00 7.49 -31.18
CA ASN A 246 21.79 6.80 -32.18
C ASN A 246 21.91 5.29 -31.87
N GLU A 247 21.77 4.52 -32.95
CA GLU A 247 22.02 3.09 -33.07
C GLU A 247 23.53 2.83 -33.01
N GLU A 248 23.95 1.72 -32.42
CA GLU A 248 24.86 0.78 -33.09
C GLU A 248 25.02 -0.52 -32.30
N VAL A 249 25.07 -1.58 -33.09
CA VAL A 249 25.17 -3.00 -32.80
C VAL A 249 26.63 -3.35 -32.48
N ALA A 250 26.86 -4.27 -31.56
CA ALA A 250 27.89 -5.32 -31.72
C ALA A 250 27.83 -6.37 -30.60
N ASP A 251 27.69 -7.53 -31.05
CA ASP A 251 27.85 -8.91 -30.61
C ASP A 251 29.26 -9.20 -30.02
N HIS A 252 29.32 -10.16 -29.08
CA HIS A 252 30.27 -11.23 -28.87
C HIS A 252 30.37 -11.65 -27.41
N ASP A 253 29.82 -12.76 -27.12
CA ASP A 253 30.33 -14.13 -26.88
C ASP A 253 31.55 -14.29 -25.96
N ASN A 254 31.39 -15.23 -25.04
CA ASN A 254 32.27 -16.23 -24.46
C ASN A 254 32.65 -16.17 -22.97
N ARG A 255 32.13 -17.21 -22.26
CA ARG A 255 32.83 -18.22 -21.40
C ARG A 255 33.88 -17.70 -20.38
N GLU A 256 33.97 -18.20 -19.21
CA GLU A 256 33.97 -19.51 -18.53
C GLU A 256 34.28 -19.32 -17.03
N ILE A 257 33.60 -20.07 -16.20
CA ILE A 257 33.99 -20.94 -15.06
C ILE A 257 35.20 -20.53 -14.20
N LEU A 258 35.04 -20.48 -12.89
CA LEU A 258 35.68 -21.37 -11.90
C LEU A 258 35.35 -21.01 -10.45
N ASP A 259 35.00 -22.08 -9.73
CA ASP A 259 34.89 -22.23 -8.28
C ASP A 259 36.12 -21.73 -7.48
N THR A 260 35.88 -21.27 -6.26
CA THR A 260 36.60 -21.80 -5.11
C THR A 260 35.91 -21.48 -3.80
N HIS A 261 35.69 -22.51 -3.02
CA HIS A 261 35.40 -22.53 -1.59
C HIS A 261 36.47 -21.79 -0.76
N GLU A 262 36.06 -21.14 0.32
CA GLU A 262 36.63 -21.49 1.64
C GLU A 262 35.83 -20.92 2.82
N LYS A 263 35.75 -21.80 3.83
CA LYS A 263 35.20 -21.61 5.17
C LYS A 263 36.12 -20.70 6.02
N ASN A 264 35.56 -19.98 7.00
CA ASN A 264 35.93 -20.11 8.42
C ASN A 264 35.06 -19.22 9.32
N THR A 265 34.37 -19.82 10.17
CA THR A 265 34.27 -20.01 11.63
C THR A 265 34.57 -18.80 12.54
N ASN A 266 33.56 -18.58 13.39
CA ASN A 266 33.54 -18.22 14.81
C ASN A 266 34.31 -16.99 15.33
N SER A 267 33.57 -16.10 15.99
CA SER A 267 33.73 -15.91 17.43
C SER A 267 32.66 -15.06 18.09
N VAL A 268 32.38 -15.44 19.28
CA VAL A 268 31.41 -15.14 20.30
C VAL A 268 31.54 -13.72 20.90
N ALA A 269 30.40 -13.13 21.20
CA ALA A 269 30.00 -12.25 22.31
C ALA A 269 30.90 -11.06 22.73
N SER A 270 30.27 -9.89 22.72
CA SER A 270 30.18 -9.10 23.96
C SER A 270 29.06 -8.06 23.87
N SER A 271 28.24 -8.02 24.89
CA SER A 271 27.15 -7.05 25.12
C SER A 271 27.77 -5.66 25.34
N SER A 272 27.39 -4.71 24.50
CA SER A 272 27.49 -3.29 24.83
C SER A 272 26.23 -2.56 24.49
N LYS A 273 25.64 -1.91 25.49
CA LYS A 273 24.54 -0.96 25.38
C LYS A 273 24.88 0.10 24.33
N THR A 274 24.41 -0.05 23.11
CA THR A 274 24.57 0.95 22.05
C THR A 274 23.35 1.87 22.08
N LYS A 275 23.57 3.15 22.32
CA LYS A 275 22.64 4.24 22.05
C LYS A 275 22.10 4.06 20.63
N ASN A 276 20.78 3.85 20.48
CA ASN A 276 20.11 3.74 19.19
C ASN A 276 20.35 5.01 18.36
N LYS A 277 21.35 4.96 17.49
CA LYS A 277 21.61 6.02 16.51
C LYS A 277 20.73 5.74 15.31
N SER A 278 19.70 6.55 15.10
CA SER A 278 18.82 6.42 13.94
C SER A 278 19.64 6.42 12.64
N GLN A 279 19.47 5.38 11.83
CA GLN A 279 20.11 5.30 10.52
C GLN A 279 19.31 6.13 9.53
N LYS A 280 20.00 6.99 8.77
CA LYS A 280 19.43 7.87 7.76
C LYS A 280 19.85 7.43 6.36
N HIS A 281 18.96 7.57 5.40
CA HIS A 281 19.19 7.35 3.99
C HIS A 281 18.94 8.64 3.21
N LYS A 282 19.87 9.02 2.32
CA LYS A 282 19.67 10.11 1.38
C LYS A 282 19.15 9.54 0.07
N VAL A 283 17.94 9.92 -0.32
CA VAL A 283 17.26 9.43 -1.52
C VAL A 283 18.07 9.77 -2.77
N LYS A 284 18.36 8.78 -3.58
CA LYS A 284 19.05 8.94 -4.87
C LYS A 284 18.03 9.11 -5.99
N GLN A 285 18.50 9.64 -7.12
CA GLN A 285 17.67 9.73 -8.33
C GLN A 285 17.23 8.33 -8.77
N GLY A 286 15.92 8.15 -9.00
CA GLY A 286 15.32 6.86 -9.39
C GLY A 286 14.99 5.91 -8.24
N GLU A 287 15.33 6.22 -6.97
CA GLU A 287 14.86 5.45 -5.83
C GLU A 287 13.41 5.82 -5.49
N ASN A 288 12.60 4.82 -5.19
CA ASN A 288 11.23 4.96 -4.69
C ASN A 288 11.12 4.38 -3.27
N PRO A 289 10.03 4.62 -2.54
CA PRO A 289 9.85 4.11 -1.19
C PRO A 289 10.01 2.59 -1.07
N SER A 290 9.50 1.83 -2.05
CA SER A 290 9.59 0.38 -2.05
C SER A 290 11.04 -0.11 -2.24
N SER A 291 11.82 0.53 -3.13
CA SER A 291 13.23 0.19 -3.33
C SER A 291 14.09 0.50 -2.11
N ILE A 292 13.77 1.61 -1.41
CA ILE A 292 14.48 2.00 -0.18
C ILE A 292 14.08 1.07 0.96
N ALA A 293 12.79 0.79 1.15
CA ALA A 293 12.30 -0.13 2.16
C ALA A 293 12.93 -1.52 2.00
N LYS A 294 12.96 -2.06 0.77
CA LYS A 294 13.62 -3.33 0.43
C LYS A 294 15.11 -3.32 0.79
N LYS A 295 15.82 -2.26 0.47
CA LYS A 295 17.26 -2.11 0.78
C LYS A 295 17.57 -2.19 2.28
N TYR A 296 16.63 -1.76 3.13
CA TYR A 296 16.79 -1.74 4.58
C TYR A 296 15.95 -2.81 5.29
N HIS A 297 15.45 -3.82 4.55
CA HIS A 297 14.69 -4.95 5.07
C HIS A 297 13.49 -4.52 5.93
N MET A 298 12.72 -3.53 5.44
CA MET A 298 11.53 -3.00 6.08
C MET A 298 10.39 -2.86 5.07
N THR A 299 9.17 -2.71 5.56
CA THR A 299 8.02 -2.39 4.71
C THR A 299 7.93 -0.90 4.44
N VAL A 300 7.22 -0.50 3.37
CA VAL A 300 6.94 0.92 3.08
C VAL A 300 6.18 1.57 4.22
N ASN A 301 5.25 0.83 4.86
CA ASN A 301 4.50 1.30 6.02
C ASN A 301 5.40 1.58 7.24
N GLU A 302 6.43 0.75 7.46
CA GLU A 302 7.42 1.01 8.51
C GLU A 302 8.28 2.22 8.18
N LEU A 303 8.69 2.37 6.91
CA LEU A 303 9.42 3.54 6.44
C LEU A 303 8.61 4.83 6.66
N CYS A 304 7.32 4.83 6.32
CA CYS A 304 6.42 5.95 6.55
C CYS A 304 6.22 6.24 8.05
N ARG A 305 6.06 5.21 8.89
CA ARG A 305 5.95 5.39 10.34
C ARG A 305 7.22 5.97 10.99
N LEU A 306 8.39 5.61 10.47
CA LEU A 306 9.67 6.17 10.94
C LEU A 306 9.83 7.64 10.55
N ASN A 307 9.12 8.08 9.51
CA ASN A 307 9.20 9.43 8.95
C ASN A 307 7.82 10.08 8.97
N SER A 308 7.37 10.50 10.16
CA SER A 308 6.07 11.14 10.34
C SER A 308 5.89 12.33 9.38
N GLY A 309 4.88 12.25 8.50
CA GLY A 309 4.63 13.25 7.45
C GLY A 309 5.34 12.97 6.12
N LEU A 310 6.04 11.85 5.97
CA LEU A 310 6.55 11.44 4.67
C LEU A 310 5.37 11.04 3.77
N ASP A 311 5.19 11.81 2.68
CA ASP A 311 4.33 11.40 1.58
C ASP A 311 5.16 10.50 0.65
N PRO A 312 4.90 9.18 0.59
CA PRO A 312 5.67 8.27 -0.24
C PRO A 312 5.52 8.57 -1.74
N THR A 313 4.50 9.33 -2.14
CA THR A 313 4.30 9.74 -3.54
C THR A 313 5.14 10.94 -3.95
N ARG A 314 5.72 11.66 -2.98
CA ARG A 314 6.48 12.90 -3.18
C ARG A 314 7.92 12.81 -2.73
N LEU A 315 8.48 11.60 -2.70
CA LEU A 315 9.88 11.41 -2.35
C LEU A 315 10.80 12.11 -3.37
N GLN A 316 11.63 13.03 -2.89
CA GLN A 316 12.50 13.81 -3.77
C GLN A 316 13.95 13.31 -3.72
N PRO A 317 14.68 13.25 -4.84
CA PRO A 317 16.11 13.04 -4.83
C PRO A 317 16.81 14.06 -3.93
N GLY A 318 17.72 13.59 -3.09
CA GLY A 318 18.41 14.42 -2.09
C GLY A 318 17.71 14.52 -0.73
N GLN A 319 16.45 14.12 -0.61
CA GLN A 319 15.72 14.05 0.66
C GLN A 319 16.38 13.06 1.61
N THR A 320 16.44 13.40 2.90
CA THR A 320 16.99 12.49 3.92
C THR A 320 15.85 11.89 4.74
N ILE A 321 15.78 10.57 4.77
CA ILE A 321 14.75 9.81 5.49
C ILE A 321 15.40 8.87 6.51
N ILE A 322 14.63 8.52 7.56
CA ILE A 322 15.05 7.58 8.61
C ILE A 322 14.68 6.18 8.16
N VAL A 323 15.65 5.27 8.15
CA VAL A 323 15.48 3.87 7.70
C VAL A 323 15.70 2.85 8.82
N LYS A 324 16.13 3.30 10.00
CA LYS A 324 16.22 2.47 11.21
C LYS A 324 16.27 3.38 12.45
N LYS A 325 15.56 3.00 13.53
CA LYS A 325 15.69 3.61 14.87
C LYS A 325 16.55 2.78 15.78
#